data_5ed2d03fb844d925b6ac55f623c4e5b2
#
_entry.id   5ed2d03fb844d925b6ac55f623c4e5b2
#
_cell.length_a   1.000
_cell.length_b   1.000
_cell.length_c   1.000
_cell.angle_alpha   90.00
_cell.angle_beta   90.00
_cell.angle_gamma   90.00
#
_symmetry.space_group_name_H-M   'P 1'
#
loop_
_entity.id
_entity.type
_entity.pdbx_description
1 polymer ?
#
loop_
_entity_poly.entity_id
_entity_poly.type
_entity_poly.pdbx_seq_one_letter_code
_entity_poly.pdbx_strand_id
1 'polypeptide(L)'
;MDAVRLVESMRHALKGARGEQELLAEAWEAQALAEAVVGRLLPDEMRPTGPPGPGRAAPRRAAMLTGVREPATALRDLRDLLSELGVVLVSAACSVEDESLYWQCIEALDAAADSRDHVCALLRDAAAGGDRQRSGT
;
A
#
# COMPACT_ATOMS: atom_id res chain seq x y z
N MET A 1 -12.36 3.45 10.13
CA MET A 1 -12.37 4.31 8.93
C MET A 1 -12.44 3.43 7.69
N ASP A 2 -13.16 3.89 6.70
CA ASP A 2 -13.22 3.21 5.41
C ASP A 2 -11.89 3.32 4.64
N ALA A 3 -11.62 2.35 3.77
CA ALA A 3 -10.38 2.25 3.01
C ALA A 3 -10.07 3.53 2.20
N VAL A 4 -11.06 4.07 1.49
CA VAL A 4 -10.85 5.28 0.66
C VAL A 4 -10.38 6.45 1.51
N ARG A 5 -10.97 6.65 2.68
CA ARG A 5 -10.59 7.73 3.60
C ARG A 5 -9.18 7.53 4.15
N LEU A 6 -8.83 6.29 4.48
CA LEU A 6 -7.48 5.97 4.96
C LEU A 6 -6.42 6.21 3.89
N VAL A 7 -6.72 5.87 2.64
CA VAL A 7 -5.80 6.14 1.52
C VAL A 7 -5.61 7.65 1.32
N GLU A 8 -6.67 8.43 1.42
CA GLU A 8 -6.58 9.90 1.34
C GLU A 8 -5.73 10.47 2.47
N SER A 9 -5.96 9.99 3.69
CA SER A 9 -5.18 10.39 4.86
C SER A 9 -3.71 10.05 4.67
N MET A 10 -3.42 8.86 4.14
CA MET A 10 -2.06 8.40 3.88
C MET A 10 -1.37 9.26 2.82
N ARG A 11 -2.07 9.59 1.75
CA ARG A 11 -1.56 10.46 0.69
C ARG A 11 -1.20 11.84 1.24
N HIS A 12 -2.04 12.37 2.11
CA HIS A 12 -1.81 13.66 2.76
C HIS A 12 -0.57 13.62 3.65
N ALA A 13 -0.44 12.56 4.45
CA ALA A 13 0.71 12.36 5.33
C ALA A 13 2.02 12.24 4.53
N LEU A 14 1.96 11.54 3.40
CA LEU A 14 3.13 11.37 2.54
C LEU A 14 3.61 12.71 1.96
N LYS A 15 2.68 13.56 1.55
CA LYS A 15 3.00 14.90 1.05
C LYS A 15 3.60 15.81 2.12
N GLY A 16 3.23 15.61 3.38
CA GLY A 16 3.74 16.38 4.51
C GLY A 16 5.00 15.81 5.15
N ALA A 17 5.50 14.66 4.68
CA ALA A 17 6.69 14.04 5.26
C ALA A 17 7.92 14.93 5.04
N ARG A 18 8.66 15.13 6.11
CA ARG A 18 9.89 15.92 6.10
C ARG A 18 11.08 15.03 6.42
N GLY A 19 11.98 14.91 5.47
CA GLY A 19 13.17 14.10 5.63
C GLY A 19 12.94 12.62 5.39
N GLU A 20 14.02 11.88 5.24
CA GLU A 20 14.02 10.49 4.83
C GLU A 20 13.40 9.57 5.88
N GLN A 21 13.61 9.88 7.18
CA GLN A 21 13.08 9.05 8.25
C GLN A 21 11.56 9.10 8.33
N GLU A 22 10.97 10.29 8.20
CA GLU A 22 9.51 10.41 8.14
C GLU A 22 8.94 9.76 6.89
N LEU A 23 9.63 9.93 5.76
CA LEU A 23 9.23 9.30 4.51
C LEU A 23 9.22 7.77 4.63
N LEU A 24 10.25 7.20 5.23
CA LEU A 24 10.33 5.75 5.44
C LEU A 24 9.21 5.25 6.36
N ALA A 25 8.93 5.98 7.45
CA ALA A 25 7.84 5.62 8.35
C ALA A 25 6.49 5.63 7.62
N GLU A 26 6.24 6.67 6.80
CA GLU A 26 5.01 6.76 6.03
C GLU A 26 4.96 5.71 4.90
N ALA A 27 6.10 5.35 4.33
CA ALA A 27 6.18 4.28 3.33
C ALA A 27 5.73 2.94 3.91
N TRP A 28 6.19 2.59 5.10
CA TRP A 28 5.78 1.36 5.77
C TRP A 28 4.30 1.37 6.17
N GLU A 29 3.78 2.54 6.59
CA GLU A 29 2.36 2.70 6.86
C GLU A 29 1.52 2.50 5.59
N ALA A 30 1.96 3.05 4.47
CA ALA A 30 1.26 2.90 3.19
C ALA A 30 1.25 1.45 2.72
N GLN A 31 2.38 0.77 2.84
CA GLN A 31 2.52 -0.64 2.47
C GLN A 31 1.60 -1.51 3.35
N ALA A 32 1.60 -1.28 4.66
CA ALA A 32 0.76 -2.02 5.59
C ALA A 32 -0.73 -1.79 5.31
N LEU A 33 -1.12 -0.56 4.99
CA LEU A 33 -2.50 -0.25 4.62
C LEU A 33 -2.92 -0.98 3.34
N ALA A 34 -2.04 -0.99 2.33
CA ALA A 34 -2.31 -1.68 1.08
C ALA A 34 -2.52 -3.18 1.32
N GLU A 35 -1.65 -3.81 2.10
CA GLU A 35 -1.78 -5.23 2.42
C GLU A 35 -3.02 -5.53 3.27
N ALA A 36 -3.41 -4.63 4.16
CA ALA A 36 -4.63 -4.77 4.94
C ALA A 36 -5.88 -4.72 4.06
N VAL A 37 -5.91 -3.80 3.08
CA VAL A 37 -7.02 -3.71 2.13
C VAL A 37 -7.08 -4.95 1.24
N VAL A 38 -5.93 -5.38 0.70
CA VAL A 38 -5.82 -6.60 -0.11
C VAL A 38 -6.32 -7.81 0.70
N GLY A 39 -5.90 -7.92 1.96
CA GLY A 39 -6.30 -9.00 2.85
C GLY A 39 -7.81 -9.05 3.09
N ARG A 40 -8.46 -7.89 3.14
CA ARG A 40 -9.92 -7.82 3.30
C ARG A 40 -10.69 -8.29 2.06
N LEU A 41 -10.06 -8.19 0.89
CA LEU A 41 -10.66 -8.52 -0.39
C LEU A 41 -10.32 -9.94 -0.86
N LEU A 42 -9.32 -10.57 -0.23
CA LEU A 42 -8.98 -11.96 -0.51
C LEU A 42 -9.85 -12.93 0.29
N PRO A 43 -10.12 -14.14 -0.23
CA PRO A 43 -10.76 -15.18 0.57
C PRO A 43 -9.94 -15.51 1.81
N ASP A 44 -10.60 -15.92 2.89
CA ASP A 44 -9.92 -16.25 4.16
C ASP A 44 -8.78 -17.25 3.98
N GLU A 45 -8.95 -18.18 3.05
CA GLU A 45 -7.97 -19.23 2.74
C GLU A 45 -6.67 -18.67 2.18
N MET A 46 -6.72 -17.50 1.53
CA MET A 46 -5.59 -16.87 0.88
C MET A 46 -4.96 -15.75 1.70
N ARG A 47 -5.55 -15.42 2.85
CA ARG A 47 -5.02 -14.36 3.70
C ARG A 47 -3.69 -14.78 4.31
N PRO A 48 -2.65 -13.93 4.17
CA PRO A 48 -1.39 -14.23 4.83
C PRO A 48 -1.59 -14.21 6.35
N THR A 49 -1.14 -15.29 7.01
CA THR A 49 -1.16 -15.39 8.46
C THR A 49 0.27 -15.24 8.95
N GLY A 50 0.51 -14.22 9.73
CA GLY A 50 1.83 -14.02 10.32
C GLY A 50 1.91 -12.72 11.08
N PRO A 51 2.68 -12.68 12.18
CA PRO A 51 2.90 -11.43 12.88
C PRO A 51 3.75 -10.48 12.03
N PRO A 52 3.63 -9.16 12.27
CA PRO A 52 4.52 -8.20 11.59
C PRO A 52 5.97 -8.52 11.94
N GLY A 53 6.88 -8.29 10.98
CA GLY A 53 8.29 -8.55 11.16
C GLY A 53 8.86 -7.84 12.38
N PRO A 54 9.86 -8.44 13.05
CA PRO A 54 10.45 -7.83 14.24
C PRO A 54 11.11 -6.50 13.91
N GLY A 55 10.98 -5.53 14.82
CA GLY A 55 11.61 -4.22 14.71
C GLY A 55 10.76 -3.15 14.06
N ARG A 56 9.54 -3.46 13.62
CA ARG A 56 8.62 -2.46 13.07
C ARG A 56 7.52 -2.12 14.07
N ALA A 57 7.20 -0.84 14.18
CA ALA A 57 6.06 -0.40 14.96
C ALA A 57 4.76 -0.95 14.32
N ALA A 58 3.76 -1.25 15.15
CA ALA A 58 2.46 -1.70 14.65
C ALA A 58 1.87 -0.61 13.75
N PRO A 59 1.39 -0.97 12.54
CA PRO A 59 0.85 0.02 11.60
C PRO A 59 -0.46 0.62 12.13
N ARG A 60 -0.48 1.93 12.28
CA ARG A 60 -1.61 2.64 12.88
C ARG A 60 -2.81 2.73 11.94
N ARG A 61 -2.57 3.10 10.69
CA ARG A 61 -3.65 3.27 9.72
C ARG A 61 -4.29 1.95 9.32
N ALA A 62 -3.48 0.91 9.15
CA ALA A 62 -4.00 -0.43 8.87
C ALA A 62 -4.93 -0.92 9.99
N ALA A 63 -4.58 -0.62 11.25
CA ALA A 63 -5.39 -0.98 12.41
C ALA A 63 -6.72 -0.21 12.46
N MET A 64 -6.80 0.96 11.83
CA MET A 64 -8.02 1.78 11.77
C MET A 64 -8.98 1.34 10.66
N LEU A 65 -8.57 0.43 9.81
CA LEU A 65 -9.39 -0.05 8.69
C LEU A 65 -10.58 -0.85 9.22
N THR A 66 -11.79 -0.39 8.95
CA THR A 66 -13.03 -1.08 9.35
C THR A 66 -13.72 -1.78 8.19
N GLY A 67 -13.48 -1.36 6.96
CA GLY A 67 -14.08 -1.98 5.80
C GLY A 67 -13.66 -1.34 4.50
N VAL A 68 -14.04 -1.97 3.40
CA VAL A 68 -13.79 -1.49 2.04
C VAL A 68 -15.14 -1.41 1.34
N ARG A 69 -15.77 -0.23 1.35
CA ARG A 69 -17.08 -0.02 0.75
C ARG A 69 -17.05 0.03 -0.77
N GLU A 70 -15.98 0.61 -1.30
CA GLU A 70 -15.80 0.78 -2.74
C GLU A 70 -14.46 0.15 -3.15
N PRO A 71 -14.44 -1.19 -3.35
CA PRO A 71 -13.19 -1.90 -3.60
C PRO A 71 -12.41 -1.38 -4.81
N ALA A 72 -13.09 -1.14 -5.93
CA ALA A 72 -12.43 -0.67 -7.15
C ALA A 72 -11.79 0.70 -6.95
N THR A 73 -12.48 1.62 -6.30
CA THR A 73 -11.97 2.96 -6.00
C THR A 73 -10.78 2.88 -5.04
N ALA A 74 -10.91 2.09 -3.97
CA ALA A 74 -9.84 1.92 -2.98
C ALA A 74 -8.59 1.33 -3.64
N LEU A 75 -8.75 0.32 -4.47
CA LEU A 75 -7.61 -0.32 -5.15
C LEU A 75 -6.93 0.62 -6.14
N ARG A 76 -7.70 1.40 -6.90
CA ARG A 76 -7.13 2.39 -7.83
C ARG A 76 -6.37 3.47 -7.08
N ASP A 77 -6.93 3.97 -6.00
CA ASP A 77 -6.27 5.00 -5.17
C ASP A 77 -5.01 4.45 -4.53
N LEU A 78 -5.03 3.19 -4.06
CA LEU A 78 -3.84 2.52 -3.53
C LEU A 78 -2.76 2.34 -4.59
N ARG A 79 -3.15 1.91 -5.78
CA ARG A 79 -2.21 1.78 -6.90
C ARG A 79 -1.49 3.10 -7.18
N ASP A 80 -2.25 4.18 -7.24
CA ASP A 80 -1.71 5.51 -7.51
C ASP A 80 -0.81 5.97 -6.37
N LEU A 81 -1.24 5.75 -5.12
CA LEU A 81 -0.45 6.07 -3.94
C LEU A 81 0.88 5.33 -3.93
N LEU A 82 0.86 4.02 -4.18
CA LEU A 82 2.07 3.20 -4.18
C LEU A 82 3.00 3.57 -5.34
N SER A 83 2.46 3.97 -6.47
CA SER A 83 3.25 4.47 -7.61
C SER A 83 3.94 5.79 -7.27
N GLU A 84 3.23 6.72 -6.66
CA GLU A 84 3.78 8.01 -6.20
C GLU A 84 4.87 7.76 -5.15
N LEU A 85 4.61 6.85 -4.22
CA LEU A 85 5.55 6.46 -3.18
C LEU A 85 6.85 5.91 -3.79
N GLY A 86 6.73 5.08 -4.82
CA GLY A 86 7.88 4.54 -5.54
C GLY A 86 8.78 5.63 -6.11
N VAL A 87 8.19 6.64 -6.74
CA VAL A 87 8.93 7.77 -7.30
C VAL A 87 9.66 8.55 -6.21
N VAL A 88 8.97 8.82 -5.09
CA VAL A 88 9.55 9.58 -3.98
C VAL A 88 10.69 8.79 -3.32
N LEU A 89 10.53 7.47 -3.16
CA LEU A 89 11.57 6.61 -2.57
C LEU A 89 12.81 6.52 -3.45
N VAL A 90 12.65 6.44 -4.77
CA VAL A 90 13.79 6.45 -5.70
C VAL A 90 14.53 7.79 -5.59
N SER A 91 13.80 8.88 -5.56
CA SER A 91 14.38 10.22 -5.41
C SER A 91 15.15 10.33 -4.08
N ALA A 92 14.58 9.83 -3.00
CA ALA A 92 15.23 9.83 -1.69
C ALA A 92 16.50 8.98 -1.70
N ALA A 93 16.44 7.78 -2.28
CA ALA A 93 17.60 6.88 -2.37
C ALA A 93 18.77 7.53 -3.13
N CYS A 94 18.45 8.32 -4.17
CA CYS A 94 19.47 9.04 -4.94
C CYS A 94 20.08 10.22 -4.18
N SER A 95 19.40 10.72 -3.15
CA SER A 95 19.80 11.92 -2.42
C SER A 95 20.51 11.63 -1.10
N VAL A 96 20.28 10.45 -0.49
CA VAL A 96 20.85 10.14 0.81
C VAL A 96 22.34 9.81 0.69
N GLU A 97 23.11 10.26 1.67
CA GLU A 97 24.53 9.99 1.76
C GLU A 97 24.81 8.79 2.68
N ASP A 98 23.89 8.51 3.60
CA ASP A 98 24.00 7.41 4.55
C ASP A 98 23.62 6.09 3.87
N GLU A 99 24.54 5.15 3.86
CA GLU A 99 24.34 3.82 3.26
C GLU A 99 23.17 3.05 3.89
N SER A 100 23.02 3.16 5.21
CA SER A 100 21.91 2.51 5.93
C SER A 100 20.56 3.04 5.46
N LEU A 101 20.42 4.35 5.31
CA LEU A 101 19.20 4.96 4.80
C LEU A 101 18.93 4.59 3.34
N TYR A 102 19.98 4.51 2.53
CA TYR A 102 19.88 4.07 1.15
C TYR A 102 19.21 2.67 1.07
N TRP A 103 19.74 1.71 1.84
CA TRP A 103 19.19 0.35 1.83
C TRP A 103 17.78 0.28 2.40
N GLN A 104 17.45 1.11 3.39
CA GLN A 104 16.09 1.20 3.91
C GLN A 104 15.13 1.72 2.83
N CYS A 105 15.53 2.70 2.04
CA CYS A 105 14.74 3.20 0.92
C CYS A 105 14.52 2.10 -0.14
N ILE A 106 15.55 1.30 -0.43
CA ILE A 106 15.43 0.19 -1.39
C ILE A 106 14.48 -0.89 -0.87
N GLU A 107 14.58 -1.27 0.41
CA GLU A 107 13.65 -2.22 1.02
C GLU A 107 12.19 -1.72 0.95
N ALA A 108 11.97 -0.46 1.29
CA ALA A 108 10.65 0.13 1.23
C ALA A 108 10.12 0.18 -0.20
N LEU A 109 10.98 0.49 -1.16
CA LEU A 109 10.64 0.51 -2.58
C LEU A 109 10.22 -0.88 -3.07
N ASP A 110 10.97 -1.92 -2.71
CA ASP A 110 10.65 -3.30 -3.08
C ASP A 110 9.32 -3.73 -2.48
N ALA A 111 9.08 -3.41 -1.20
CA ALA A 111 7.81 -3.72 -0.53
C ALA A 111 6.63 -2.98 -1.17
N ALA A 112 6.82 -1.72 -1.53
CA ALA A 112 5.79 -0.94 -2.21
C ALA A 112 5.46 -1.52 -3.60
N ALA A 113 6.48 -1.96 -4.33
CA ALA A 113 6.31 -2.60 -5.63
C ALA A 113 5.51 -3.91 -5.52
N ASP A 114 5.83 -4.75 -4.53
CA ASP A 114 5.10 -5.99 -4.28
C ASP A 114 3.64 -5.72 -3.94
N SER A 115 3.39 -4.77 -3.06
CA SER A 115 2.01 -4.38 -2.68
C SER A 115 1.25 -3.83 -3.88
N ARG A 116 1.90 -3.04 -4.72
CA ARG A 116 1.29 -2.52 -5.95
C ARG A 116 0.91 -3.66 -6.89
N ASP A 117 1.75 -4.68 -7.03
CA ASP A 117 1.46 -5.85 -7.86
C ASP A 117 0.22 -6.60 -7.34
N HIS A 118 0.10 -6.75 -6.02
CA HIS A 118 -1.07 -7.37 -5.39
C HIS A 118 -2.35 -6.56 -5.69
N VAL A 119 -2.28 -5.25 -5.55
CA VAL A 119 -3.39 -4.34 -5.84
C VAL A 119 -3.79 -4.42 -7.32
N CYS A 120 -2.81 -4.40 -8.21
CA CYS A 120 -3.06 -4.50 -9.66
C CYS A 120 -3.67 -5.83 -10.05
N ALA A 121 -3.25 -6.92 -9.42
CA ALA A 121 -3.83 -8.24 -9.66
C ALA A 121 -5.31 -8.27 -9.29
N LEU A 122 -5.67 -7.69 -8.14
CA LEU A 122 -7.08 -7.61 -7.73
C LEU A 122 -7.91 -6.72 -8.65
N LEU A 123 -7.32 -5.63 -9.16
CA LEU A 123 -7.98 -4.76 -10.12
C LEU A 123 -8.28 -5.49 -11.44
N ARG A 124 -7.33 -6.28 -11.92
CA ARG A 124 -7.53 -7.09 -13.13
C ARG A 124 -8.61 -8.15 -12.94
N ASP A 125 -8.61 -8.81 -11.78
CA ASP A 125 -9.63 -9.82 -11.45
C ASP A 125 -11.03 -9.21 -11.37
N ALA A 126 -11.14 -8.02 -10.78
CA ALA A 126 -12.40 -7.28 -10.69
C ALA A 126 -12.92 -6.91 -12.08
N ALA A 127 -12.03 -6.43 -12.96
CA ALA A 127 -12.39 -6.10 -14.35
C ALA A 127 -12.81 -7.33 -15.14
N ALA A 128 -12.08 -8.43 -15.01
CA ALA A 128 -12.41 -9.70 -15.68
C ALA A 128 -13.75 -10.26 -15.17
N GLY A 129 -14.00 -10.19 -13.85
CA GLY A 129 -15.25 -10.59 -13.25
C GLY A 129 -16.44 -9.76 -13.75
N GLY A 130 -16.25 -8.46 -13.89
CA GLY A 130 -17.23 -7.54 -14.43
C GLY A 130 -17.59 -7.88 -15.90
N ASP A 131 -16.59 -8.14 -16.71
CA ASP A 131 -16.79 -8.52 -18.11
C ASP A 131 -17.51 -9.85 -18.24
N ARG A 132 -17.18 -10.83 -17.40
CA ARG A 132 -17.86 -12.12 -17.38
C ARG A 132 -19.33 -11.99 -17.00
N GLN A 133 -19.66 -11.14 -16.05
CA GLN A 133 -21.04 -10.89 -15.66
C GLN A 133 -21.83 -10.22 -16.77
N ARG A 134 -21.22 -9.32 -17.54
CA ARG A 134 -21.86 -8.67 -18.67
C ARG A 134 -22.10 -9.60 -19.84
N SER A 135 -21.18 -10.51 -20.11
CA SER A 135 -21.30 -11.45 -21.21
C SER A 135 -22.17 -12.66 -20.87
N GLY A 136 -22.51 -12.89 -19.60
CA GLY A 136 -23.39 -13.96 -19.14
C GLY A 136 -24.87 -13.62 -19.17
N THR A 137 -25.22 -12.41 -19.59
CA THR A 137 -26.60 -11.97 -19.76
C THR A 137 -26.96 -11.91 -21.22
#